data_1cdabce0cb70a0bf49f3237d0ad31cb6
#
_entry.id   1cdabce0cb70a0bf49f3237d0ad31cb6
#
_cell.length_a   1.000
_cell.length_b   1.000
_cell.length_c   1.000
_cell.angle_alpha   90.00
_cell.angle_beta   90.00
_cell.angle_gamma   90.00
#
_symmetry.space_group_name_H-M   'P 1'
#
loop_
_entity.id
_entity.type
_entity.pdbx_description
1 polymer ?
#
loop_
_entity_poly.entity_id
_entity_poly.type
_entity_poly.pdbx_seq_one_letter_code
_entity_poly.pdbx_strand_id
1 'polypeptide(L)'
;MEQHNIDPELLSQLEKLRKKYEAMGQDLSSYLDGLLYSDYLTYWDYIHLDTLLSLQNPRTAFPDEKIFILYHQITELYFNLILHEQEQIIKPDTIKRDSFLKHVKRMNRYFDHLVDSFDVMIDGMDQEQFLSFRMALLPSSGFQSGQYRKIEINATDFFLLTHQETRKE
;
A
#
# COMPACT_ATOMS: atom_id res chain seq x y z
N MET A 1 -36.96 32.44 -10.63
CA MET A 1 -36.47 31.38 -9.74
C MET A 1 -37.54 30.33 -9.64
N GLU A 2 -37.47 29.26 -10.42
CA GLU A 2 -38.38 28.13 -10.27
C GLU A 2 -38.07 27.45 -8.93
N GLN A 3 -39.05 27.52 -8.02
CA GLN A 3 -39.02 26.70 -6.81
C GLN A 3 -39.17 25.23 -7.25
N HIS A 4 -38.07 24.49 -7.31
CA HIS A 4 -38.12 23.06 -7.48
C HIS A 4 -38.75 22.48 -6.20
N ASN A 5 -40.03 22.11 -6.33
CA ASN A 5 -40.77 21.46 -5.26
C ASN A 5 -40.23 20.00 -5.15
N ILE A 6 -39.39 19.74 -4.14
CA ILE A 6 -38.86 18.40 -3.90
C ILE A 6 -40.03 17.51 -3.44
N ASP A 7 -40.14 16.33 -4.03
CA ASP A 7 -41.15 15.33 -3.67
C ASP A 7 -41.17 15.07 -2.15
N PRO A 8 -42.33 15.22 -1.48
CA PRO A 8 -42.46 14.97 -0.05
C PRO A 8 -42.02 13.58 0.38
N GLU A 9 -42.17 12.56 -0.47
CA GLU A 9 -41.73 11.20 -0.21
C GLU A 9 -40.18 11.12 -0.18
N LEU A 10 -39.52 11.82 -1.11
CA LEU A 10 -38.07 11.92 -1.15
C LEU A 10 -37.51 12.63 0.10
N LEU A 11 -38.15 13.71 0.54
CA LEU A 11 -37.77 14.40 1.78
C LEU A 11 -37.87 13.49 3.01
N SER A 12 -38.97 12.70 3.09
CA SER A 12 -39.13 11.71 4.17
C SER A 12 -38.05 10.66 4.18
N GLN A 13 -37.63 10.18 3.00
CA GLN A 13 -36.53 9.21 2.86
C GLN A 13 -35.18 9.81 3.27
N LEU A 14 -34.89 11.05 2.85
CA LEU A 14 -33.66 11.76 3.23
C LEU A 14 -33.58 11.98 4.74
N GLU A 15 -34.70 12.30 5.42
CA GLU A 15 -34.73 12.42 6.88
C GLU A 15 -34.45 11.09 7.59
N LYS A 16 -35.00 9.97 7.08
CA LYS A 16 -34.71 8.64 7.61
C LYS A 16 -33.24 8.26 7.44
N LEU A 17 -32.67 8.58 6.27
CA LEU A 17 -31.24 8.39 6.01
C LEU A 17 -30.38 9.24 6.94
N ARG A 18 -30.70 10.53 7.12
CA ARG A 18 -29.98 11.42 8.03
C ARG A 18 -29.92 10.83 9.44
N LYS A 19 -31.06 10.44 10.00
CA LYS A 19 -31.10 9.83 11.33
C LYS A 19 -30.28 8.53 11.45
N LYS A 20 -30.28 7.71 10.37
CA LYS A 20 -29.50 6.49 10.33
C LYS A 20 -27.99 6.80 10.35
N TYR A 21 -27.52 7.75 9.54
CA TYR A 21 -26.11 8.12 9.46
C TYR A 21 -25.63 8.83 10.73
N GLU A 22 -26.45 9.71 11.32
CA GLU A 22 -26.18 10.34 12.62
C GLU A 22 -26.01 9.28 13.73
N ALA A 23 -26.84 8.25 13.76
CA ALA A 23 -26.71 7.14 14.71
C ALA A 23 -25.43 6.31 14.52
N MET A 24 -24.85 6.36 13.32
CA MET A 24 -23.57 5.70 12.97
C MET A 24 -22.36 6.64 13.14
N GLY A 25 -22.57 7.87 13.62
CA GLY A 25 -21.53 8.89 13.74
C GLY A 25 -21.00 9.39 12.39
N GLN A 26 -21.81 9.28 11.33
CA GLN A 26 -21.45 9.70 9.97
C GLN A 26 -22.31 10.86 9.51
N ASP A 27 -21.75 11.73 8.64
CA ASP A 27 -22.46 12.84 8.04
C ASP A 27 -23.09 12.44 6.70
N LEU A 28 -24.41 12.57 6.58
CA LEU A 28 -25.13 12.25 5.34
C LEU A 28 -24.73 13.19 4.19
N SER A 29 -24.43 14.47 4.47
CA SER A 29 -24.07 15.44 3.42
C SER A 29 -22.78 15.02 2.72
N SER A 30 -21.75 14.66 3.50
CA SER A 30 -20.48 14.15 2.95
C SER A 30 -20.68 12.87 2.13
N TYR A 31 -21.63 12.03 2.53
CA TYR A 31 -21.95 10.81 1.76
C TYR A 31 -22.64 11.14 0.44
N LEU A 32 -23.60 12.08 0.45
CA LEU A 32 -24.29 12.54 -0.77
C LEU A 32 -23.33 13.25 -1.72
N ASP A 33 -22.38 14.04 -1.21
CA ASP A 33 -21.32 14.65 -2.01
C ASP A 33 -20.46 13.56 -2.68
N GLY A 34 -20.10 12.51 -1.94
CA GLY A 34 -19.42 11.37 -2.48
C GLY A 34 -20.19 10.69 -3.63
N LEU A 35 -21.51 10.50 -3.48
CA LEU A 35 -22.36 9.96 -4.53
C LEU A 35 -22.48 10.90 -5.73
N LEU A 36 -22.53 12.21 -5.52
CA LEU A 36 -22.62 13.21 -6.59
C LEU A 36 -21.38 13.19 -7.50
N TYR A 37 -20.21 12.93 -6.92
CA TYR A 37 -18.93 12.87 -7.63
C TYR A 37 -18.49 11.44 -7.99
N SER A 38 -19.27 10.41 -7.62
CA SER A 38 -18.94 9.02 -7.95
C SER A 38 -19.38 8.69 -9.38
N ASP A 39 -18.44 8.60 -10.29
CA ASP A 39 -18.63 8.08 -11.65
C ASP A 39 -18.71 6.55 -11.63
N TYR A 40 -19.63 5.93 -10.87
CA TYR A 40 -19.80 4.47 -10.80
C TYR A 40 -18.51 3.67 -10.65
N LEU A 41 -17.46 4.30 -10.05
CA LEU A 41 -16.17 3.66 -9.86
C LEU A 41 -16.33 2.54 -8.85
N THR A 42 -16.22 1.29 -9.31
CA THR A 42 -16.26 0.14 -8.44
C THR A 42 -14.95 0.01 -7.65
N TYR A 43 -14.97 -0.68 -6.52
CA TYR A 43 -13.74 -1.02 -5.78
C TYR A 43 -12.71 -1.69 -6.70
N TRP A 44 -13.18 -2.57 -7.58
CA TRP A 44 -12.37 -3.32 -8.52
C TRP A 44 -11.60 -2.41 -9.49
N ASP A 45 -12.32 -1.44 -10.09
CA ASP A 45 -11.73 -0.48 -11.01
C ASP A 45 -10.79 0.50 -10.28
N TYR A 46 -11.19 0.94 -9.08
CA TYR A 46 -10.42 1.90 -8.30
C TYR A 46 -9.02 1.41 -7.94
N ILE A 47 -8.88 0.14 -7.58
CA ILE A 47 -7.58 -0.45 -7.26
C ILE A 47 -6.93 -1.18 -8.44
N HIS A 48 -7.53 -1.11 -9.64
CA HIS A 48 -7.05 -1.78 -10.86
C HIS A 48 -6.80 -3.27 -10.66
N LEU A 49 -7.75 -3.96 -10.02
CA LEU A 49 -7.56 -5.32 -9.53
C LEU A 49 -7.29 -6.33 -10.66
N ASP A 50 -7.94 -6.18 -11.83
CA ASP A 50 -7.66 -7.04 -13.00
C ASP A 50 -6.20 -6.94 -13.44
N THR A 51 -5.67 -5.70 -13.50
CA THR A 51 -4.26 -5.47 -13.82
C THR A 51 -3.36 -6.07 -12.76
N LEU A 52 -3.64 -5.79 -11.48
CA LEU A 52 -2.85 -6.30 -10.35
C LEU A 52 -2.76 -7.83 -10.37
N LEU A 53 -3.88 -8.52 -10.59
CA LEU A 53 -3.94 -9.99 -10.60
C LEU A 53 -3.47 -10.61 -11.92
N SER A 54 -3.14 -9.83 -12.95
CA SER A 54 -2.54 -10.30 -14.20
C SER A 54 -1.01 -10.31 -14.21
N LEU A 55 -0.38 -9.77 -13.17
CA LEU A 55 1.08 -9.59 -13.10
C LEU A 55 1.85 -10.82 -12.58
N GLN A 56 1.15 -11.88 -12.16
CA GLN A 56 1.75 -13.09 -11.62
C GLN A 56 1.98 -14.11 -12.74
N ASN A 57 3.13 -14.02 -13.39
CA ASN A 57 3.48 -14.87 -14.54
C ASN A 57 4.67 -15.78 -14.20
N PRO A 58 4.45 -17.00 -13.66
CA PRO A 58 5.50 -17.97 -13.37
C PRO A 58 6.30 -18.36 -14.62
N ARG A 59 7.57 -18.65 -14.47
CA ARG A 59 8.45 -19.16 -15.52
C ARG A 59 8.45 -20.68 -15.61
N THR A 60 8.03 -21.34 -14.52
CA THR A 60 8.00 -22.80 -14.40
C THR A 60 6.58 -23.28 -14.16
N ALA A 61 6.38 -24.58 -14.16
CA ALA A 61 5.09 -25.23 -13.86
C ALA A 61 4.88 -25.50 -12.36
N PHE A 62 5.83 -25.12 -11.48
CA PHE A 62 5.71 -25.34 -10.05
C PHE A 62 4.71 -24.35 -9.43
N PRO A 63 3.65 -24.84 -8.74
CA PRO A 63 2.61 -23.97 -8.17
C PRO A 63 3.13 -22.90 -7.22
N ASP A 64 4.15 -23.22 -6.43
CA ASP A 64 4.68 -22.35 -5.40
C ASP A 64 5.50 -21.17 -5.96
N GLU A 65 5.91 -21.23 -7.23
CA GLU A 65 6.48 -20.05 -7.89
C GLU A 65 5.50 -18.86 -7.90
N LYS A 66 4.20 -19.13 -7.98
CA LYS A 66 3.19 -18.08 -7.89
C LYS A 66 3.13 -17.45 -6.48
N ILE A 67 3.30 -18.25 -5.42
CA ILE A 67 3.40 -17.75 -4.04
C ILE A 67 4.61 -16.84 -3.92
N PHE A 68 5.76 -17.29 -4.43
CA PHE A 68 7.00 -16.52 -4.47
C PHE A 68 6.81 -15.14 -5.14
N ILE A 69 6.19 -15.10 -6.32
CA ILE A 69 5.92 -13.85 -7.04
C ILE A 69 5.00 -12.94 -6.24
N LEU A 70 3.86 -13.46 -5.76
CA LEU A 70 2.89 -12.69 -4.99
C LEU A 70 3.51 -12.10 -3.73
N TYR A 71 4.28 -12.89 -3.00
CA TYR A 71 4.93 -12.41 -1.77
C TYR A 71 5.91 -11.27 -2.05
N HIS A 72 6.73 -11.38 -3.10
CA HIS A 72 7.64 -10.31 -3.48
C HIS A 72 6.90 -9.05 -3.96
N GLN A 73 5.79 -9.20 -4.67
CA GLN A 73 4.95 -8.06 -5.04
C GLN A 73 4.34 -7.37 -3.81
N ILE A 74 3.86 -8.15 -2.82
CA ILE A 74 3.37 -7.62 -1.53
C ILE A 74 4.50 -6.86 -0.81
N THR A 75 5.70 -7.42 -0.76
CA THR A 75 6.88 -6.79 -0.15
C THR A 75 7.19 -5.44 -0.82
N GLU A 76 7.19 -5.39 -2.15
CA GLU A 76 7.43 -4.14 -2.89
C GLU A 76 6.29 -3.11 -2.68
N LEU A 77 5.03 -3.54 -2.50
CA LEU A 77 3.94 -2.66 -2.12
C LEU A 77 4.10 -2.09 -0.71
N TYR A 78 4.58 -2.87 0.26
CA TYR A 78 4.96 -2.35 1.57
C TYR A 78 6.10 -1.34 1.51
N PHE A 79 7.12 -1.60 0.68
CA PHE A 79 8.18 -0.61 0.46
C PHE A 79 7.63 0.68 -0.13
N ASN A 80 6.65 0.59 -1.04
CA ASN A 80 5.97 1.76 -1.59
C ASN A 80 5.20 2.55 -0.53
N LEU A 81 4.51 1.88 0.41
CA LEU A 81 3.86 2.52 1.56
C LEU A 81 4.88 3.25 2.44
N ILE A 82 6.04 2.64 2.72
CA ILE A 82 7.11 3.26 3.52
C ILE A 82 7.66 4.50 2.81
N LEU A 83 7.94 4.41 1.52
CA LEU A 83 8.41 5.54 0.72
C LEU A 83 7.38 6.68 0.68
N HIS A 84 6.10 6.35 0.58
CA HIS A 84 5.03 7.34 0.65
C HIS A 84 5.02 8.11 1.98
N GLU A 85 5.20 7.43 3.12
CA GLU A 85 5.30 8.09 4.42
C GLU A 85 6.59 8.92 4.54
N GLN A 86 7.72 8.44 4.01
CA GLN A 86 8.97 9.21 3.97
C GLN A 86 8.81 10.49 3.15
N GLU A 87 8.15 10.43 2.00
CA GLU A 87 7.86 11.61 1.18
C GLU A 87 7.03 12.66 1.92
N GLN A 88 6.06 12.24 2.75
CA GLN A 88 5.26 13.17 3.56
C GLN A 88 6.09 13.86 4.65
N ILE A 89 7.22 13.29 5.06
CA ILE A 89 8.16 13.90 6.01
C ILE A 89 9.09 14.88 5.27
N ILE A 90 9.58 14.51 4.08
CA ILE A 90 10.64 15.22 3.36
C ILE A 90 10.09 16.42 2.56
N LYS A 91 8.91 16.30 1.95
CA LYS A 91 8.36 17.34 1.07
C LYS A 91 8.07 18.69 1.72
N PRO A 92 7.50 18.78 2.95
CA PRO A 92 7.25 20.07 3.59
C PRO A 92 8.53 20.71 4.09
N ASP A 93 8.67 22.04 3.91
CA ASP A 93 9.80 22.80 4.50
C ASP A 93 9.87 22.66 6.02
N THR A 94 8.72 22.49 6.68
CA THR A 94 8.61 22.25 8.12
C THR A 94 7.54 21.22 8.41
N ILE A 95 7.82 20.30 9.33
CA ILE A 95 6.85 19.30 9.78
C ILE A 95 6.56 19.44 11.27
N LYS A 96 5.29 19.40 11.66
CA LYS A 96 4.90 19.39 13.07
C LYS A 96 5.30 18.06 13.71
N ARG A 97 5.76 18.14 14.99
CA ARG A 97 6.19 16.96 15.75
C ARG A 97 5.17 15.80 15.70
N ASP A 98 3.89 16.09 15.92
CA ASP A 98 2.86 15.04 15.97
C ASP A 98 2.65 14.39 14.58
N SER A 99 2.75 15.18 13.51
CA SER A 99 2.70 14.66 12.14
C SER A 99 3.91 13.76 11.86
N PHE A 100 5.11 14.20 12.21
CA PHE A 100 6.33 13.39 12.09
C PHE A 100 6.19 12.05 12.82
N LEU A 101 5.79 12.09 14.11
CA LEU A 101 5.60 10.87 14.90
C LEU A 101 4.55 9.94 14.33
N LYS A 102 3.49 10.49 13.72
CA LYS A 102 2.45 9.70 13.03
C LYS A 102 3.03 8.92 11.84
N HIS A 103 3.82 9.57 10.99
CA HIS A 103 4.45 8.92 9.83
C HIS A 103 5.46 7.85 10.27
N VAL A 104 6.31 8.15 11.24
CA VAL A 104 7.27 7.17 11.80
C VAL A 104 6.55 5.94 12.37
N LYS A 105 5.46 6.12 13.14
CA LYS A 105 4.67 5.01 13.68
C LYS A 105 4.06 4.14 12.58
N ARG A 106 3.61 4.73 11.46
CA ARG A 106 3.09 3.98 10.32
C ARG A 106 4.18 3.16 9.65
N MET A 107 5.35 3.77 9.38
CA MET A 107 6.49 3.06 8.80
C MET A 107 6.91 1.86 9.66
N ASN A 108 7.03 2.04 11.00
CA ASN A 108 7.34 0.93 11.89
C ASN A 108 6.31 -0.20 11.78
N ARG A 109 5.00 0.12 11.74
CA ARG A 109 3.95 -0.88 11.56
C ARG A 109 4.08 -1.63 10.22
N TYR A 110 4.45 -0.94 9.14
CA TYR A 110 4.67 -1.60 7.85
C TYR A 110 5.89 -2.54 7.90
N PHE A 111 6.95 -2.18 8.60
CA PHE A 111 8.08 -3.07 8.84
C PHE A 111 7.71 -4.27 9.73
N ASP A 112 6.93 -4.06 10.79
CA ASP A 112 6.45 -5.16 11.64
C ASP A 112 5.67 -6.17 10.79
N HIS A 113 4.74 -5.70 9.92
CA HIS A 113 4.01 -6.59 9.01
C HIS A 113 4.91 -7.30 7.99
N LEU A 114 5.96 -6.66 7.50
CA LEU A 114 6.95 -7.32 6.64
C LEU A 114 7.67 -8.45 7.36
N VAL A 115 8.08 -8.22 8.61
CA VAL A 115 8.75 -9.26 9.43
C VAL A 115 7.79 -10.41 9.70
N ASP A 116 6.57 -10.12 10.18
CA ASP A 116 5.58 -11.15 10.50
C ASP A 116 5.16 -11.94 9.25
N SER A 117 5.02 -11.28 8.10
CA SER A 117 4.60 -11.92 6.85
C SER A 117 5.65 -12.84 6.25
N PHE A 118 6.90 -12.79 6.73
CA PHE A 118 7.98 -13.62 6.17
C PHE A 118 7.75 -15.12 6.38
N ASP A 119 6.89 -15.48 7.32
CA ASP A 119 6.44 -16.88 7.55
C ASP A 119 5.80 -17.48 6.29
N VAL A 120 5.21 -16.67 5.41
CA VAL A 120 4.71 -17.11 4.10
C VAL A 120 5.82 -17.72 3.24
N MET A 121 7.06 -17.23 3.37
CA MET A 121 8.21 -17.76 2.63
C MET A 121 8.86 -18.97 3.33
N ILE A 122 8.78 -19.04 4.67
CA ILE A 122 9.40 -20.07 5.48
C ILE A 122 8.52 -21.33 5.53
N ASP A 123 7.26 -21.14 5.95
CA ASP A 123 6.33 -22.24 6.21
C ASP A 123 5.23 -22.35 5.15
N GLY A 124 5.02 -21.28 4.35
CA GLY A 124 3.96 -21.19 3.34
C GLY A 124 4.35 -21.70 1.96
N MET A 125 5.60 -22.12 1.75
CA MET A 125 6.08 -22.70 0.48
C MET A 125 6.71 -24.07 0.72
N ASP A 126 6.54 -24.96 -0.27
CA ASP A 126 7.19 -26.24 -0.30
C ASP A 126 8.68 -26.10 -0.66
N GLN A 127 9.57 -26.62 0.19
CA GLN A 127 11.01 -26.49 0.04
C GLN A 127 11.52 -27.16 -1.25
N GLU A 128 10.99 -28.32 -1.62
CA GLU A 128 11.44 -29.06 -2.81
C GLU A 128 11.05 -28.30 -4.08
N GLN A 129 9.84 -27.75 -4.13
CA GLN A 129 9.41 -26.91 -5.24
C GLN A 129 10.28 -25.65 -5.35
N PHE A 130 10.55 -24.95 -4.23
CA PHE A 130 11.41 -23.78 -4.24
C PHE A 130 12.81 -24.13 -4.78
N LEU A 131 13.44 -25.19 -4.30
CA LEU A 131 14.75 -25.63 -4.78
C LEU A 131 14.74 -25.96 -6.29
N SER A 132 13.60 -26.43 -6.80
CA SER A 132 13.45 -26.80 -8.20
C SER A 132 13.32 -25.57 -9.12
N PHE A 133 12.53 -24.55 -8.74
CA PHE A 133 12.35 -23.39 -9.60
C PHE A 133 13.34 -22.24 -9.37
N ARG A 134 14.03 -22.18 -8.20
CA ARG A 134 14.92 -21.06 -7.88
C ARG A 134 16.00 -20.77 -8.93
N MET A 135 16.47 -21.80 -9.63
CA MET A 135 17.50 -21.64 -10.67
C MET A 135 16.97 -20.93 -11.91
N ALA A 136 15.66 -21.01 -12.19
CA ALA A 136 15.00 -20.28 -13.27
C ALA A 136 14.87 -18.78 -12.98
N LEU A 137 15.04 -18.36 -11.73
CA LEU A 137 14.97 -16.97 -11.32
C LEU A 137 16.28 -16.21 -11.53
N LEU A 138 17.41 -16.91 -11.70
CA LEU A 138 18.70 -16.25 -11.90
C LEU A 138 18.72 -15.38 -13.19
N PRO A 139 19.39 -14.21 -13.17
CA PRO A 139 20.17 -13.58 -12.09
C PRO A 139 19.36 -12.64 -11.17
N SER A 140 18.02 -12.72 -11.13
CA SER A 140 17.22 -11.84 -10.29
C SER A 140 17.43 -12.11 -8.79
N SER A 141 17.36 -11.05 -8.00
CA SER A 141 17.55 -11.08 -6.55
C SER A 141 16.77 -9.96 -5.87
N GLY A 142 16.19 -10.23 -4.70
CA GLY A 142 15.55 -9.22 -3.86
C GLY A 142 16.48 -8.07 -3.46
N PHE A 143 17.80 -8.29 -3.43
CA PHE A 143 18.80 -7.23 -3.21
C PHE A 143 18.84 -6.18 -4.33
N GLN A 144 18.19 -6.42 -5.47
CA GLN A 144 18.06 -5.49 -6.58
C GLN A 144 16.88 -4.54 -6.43
N SER A 145 16.10 -4.61 -5.34
CA SER A 145 14.98 -3.69 -5.09
C SER A 145 15.45 -2.25 -5.02
N GLY A 146 15.03 -1.45 -6.02
CA GLY A 146 15.29 -0.01 -6.04
C GLY A 146 14.50 0.74 -4.97
N GLN A 147 13.32 0.26 -4.58
CA GLN A 147 12.52 0.84 -3.50
C GLN A 147 13.19 0.65 -2.15
N TYR A 148 13.66 -0.57 -1.84
CA TYR A 148 14.38 -0.83 -0.61
C TYR A 148 15.64 0.05 -0.49
N ARG A 149 16.40 0.18 -1.59
CA ARG A 149 17.58 1.06 -1.61
C ARG A 149 17.24 2.53 -1.34
N LYS A 150 16.12 3.04 -1.88
CA LYS A 150 15.65 4.39 -1.55
C LYS A 150 15.28 4.55 -0.08
N ILE A 151 14.64 3.54 0.52
CA ILE A 151 14.30 3.55 1.95
C ILE A 151 15.57 3.66 2.79
N GLU A 152 16.60 2.87 2.49
CA GLU A 152 17.88 2.93 3.20
C GLU A 152 18.54 4.33 3.08
N ILE A 153 18.58 4.90 1.86
CA ILE A 153 19.17 6.22 1.61
C ILE A 153 18.42 7.32 2.39
N ASN A 154 17.09 7.23 2.44
CA ASN A 154 16.28 8.22 3.14
C ASN A 154 16.29 8.07 4.67
N ALA A 155 16.67 6.90 5.18
CA ALA A 155 16.62 6.58 6.60
C ALA A 155 17.96 6.77 7.34
N THR A 156 19.05 7.02 6.62
CA THR A 156 20.38 7.14 7.24
C THR A 156 21.21 8.27 6.62
N ASP A 157 22.25 8.70 7.34
CA ASP A 157 23.21 9.65 6.83
C ASP A 157 23.98 9.04 5.66
N PHE A 158 24.05 9.78 4.55
CA PHE A 158 24.76 9.38 3.34
C PHE A 158 26.21 8.95 3.63
N PHE A 159 26.88 9.62 4.56
CA PHE A 159 28.22 9.26 5.00
C PHE A 159 28.29 7.82 5.53
N LEU A 160 27.25 7.35 6.22
CA LEU A 160 27.18 5.97 6.74
C LEU A 160 26.98 4.91 5.63
N LEU A 161 26.46 5.31 4.49
CA LEU A 161 26.25 4.44 3.31
C LEU A 161 27.50 4.33 2.44
N THR A 162 28.48 5.23 2.59
CA THR A 162 29.72 5.18 1.81
C THR A 162 30.69 4.12 2.35
N HIS A 163 31.48 3.55 1.46
CA HIS A 163 32.50 2.57 1.85
C HIS A 163 33.50 3.16 2.86
N GLN A 164 33.98 2.36 3.83
CA GLN A 164 34.87 2.83 4.88
C GLN A 164 36.15 3.53 4.38
N GLU A 165 36.67 3.10 3.24
CA GLU A 165 37.86 3.72 2.63
C GLU A 165 37.56 5.14 2.13
N THR A 166 36.37 5.39 1.58
CA THR A 166 35.93 6.70 1.09
C THR A 166 35.64 7.68 2.22
N ARG A 167 35.43 7.20 3.46
CA ARG A 167 35.16 8.05 4.64
C ARG A 167 36.43 8.70 5.24
N LYS A 168 37.60 8.32 4.74
CA LYS A 168 38.89 8.80 5.27
C LYS A 168 39.44 10.02 4.53
N GLU A 169 38.79 10.44 3.45
CA GLU A 169 39.06 11.66 2.70
C GLU A 169 38.14 12.81 3.16
#